data_2cdd58c982871c343d2bad72cc2724db
#
_entry.id   2cdd58c982871c343d2bad72cc2724db
#
_cell.length_a   1.000
_cell.length_b   1.000
_cell.length_c   1.000
_cell.angle_alpha   90.00
_cell.angle_beta   90.00
_cell.angle_gamma   90.00
#
_symmetry.space_group_name_H-M   'P 1'
#
loop_
_entity.id
_entity.type
_entity.pdbx_description
1 polymer ?
#
loop_
_entity_poly.entity_id
_entity_poly.type
_entity_poly.pdbx_seq_one_letter_code
_entity_poly.pdbx_strand_id
1 'polypeptide(L)'
;EPSAEAVAAQMPDLILISATGGDSALALYDQLSTIAPTLIINYDDKSWQSLLTQLGEITGHEKQAAERIAQFDKQLAAAKEQIKLPPQPVTAIVYTAAAHSANLWTPESAQGQMLEQLGFTLAKLPAGLNASQSQGKRHDIIQLGGENLAAGLNGESLFLFAGDQKDADAIYANPLLAHLPAV
;
A
#
# COMPACT_ATOMS: atom_id res chain seq x y z
N GLU A 1 7.32 17.88 -7.74
CA GLU A 1 8.37 16.93 -8.13
C GLU A 1 9.59 17.13 -7.23
N PRO A 2 10.33 16.04 -6.89
CA PRO A 2 11.59 16.19 -6.16
C PRO A 2 12.60 16.99 -6.98
N SER A 3 13.41 17.82 -6.32
CA SER A 3 14.44 18.64 -6.94
C SER A 3 15.82 18.22 -6.43
N ALA A 4 16.74 17.94 -7.32
CA ALA A 4 18.13 17.61 -6.96
C ALA A 4 18.79 18.74 -6.16
N GLU A 5 18.46 20.00 -6.46
CA GLU A 5 18.95 21.17 -5.73
C GLU A 5 18.45 21.20 -4.30
N ALA A 6 17.16 20.90 -4.08
CA ALA A 6 16.59 20.82 -2.74
C ALA A 6 17.20 19.66 -1.94
N VAL A 7 17.52 18.54 -2.57
CA VAL A 7 18.22 17.42 -1.93
C VAL A 7 19.66 17.81 -1.59
N ALA A 8 20.38 18.46 -2.50
CA ALA A 8 21.76 18.92 -2.26
C ALA A 8 21.82 19.91 -1.08
N ALA A 9 20.83 20.77 -0.93
CA ALA A 9 20.73 21.72 0.18
C ALA A 9 20.63 21.04 1.57
N GLN A 10 20.17 19.80 1.63
CA GLN A 10 20.12 19.00 2.87
C GLN A 10 21.47 18.37 3.24
N MET A 11 22.47 18.42 2.35
CA MET A 11 23.79 17.80 2.56
C MET A 11 23.71 16.35 3.05
N PRO A 12 23.00 15.46 2.35
CA PRO A 12 22.81 14.08 2.80
C PRO A 12 24.09 13.27 2.69
N ASP A 13 24.29 12.32 3.59
CA ASP A 13 25.34 11.30 3.51
C ASP A 13 24.90 10.06 2.71
N LEU A 14 23.57 9.87 2.58
CA LEU A 14 22.96 8.78 1.84
C LEU A 14 21.61 9.25 1.28
N ILE A 15 21.32 8.85 0.04
CA ILE A 15 20.02 9.10 -0.61
C ILE A 15 19.35 7.77 -0.88
N LEU A 16 18.07 7.64 -0.49
CA LEU A 16 17.24 6.50 -0.83
C LEU A 16 16.12 6.98 -1.74
N ILE A 17 15.95 6.32 -2.87
CA ILE A 17 14.85 6.60 -3.81
C ILE A 17 14.04 5.33 -4.05
N SER A 18 12.74 5.49 -4.29
CA SER A 18 11.88 4.34 -4.60
C SER A 18 12.06 3.92 -6.06
N ALA A 19 12.00 2.60 -6.30
CA ALA A 19 11.99 2.03 -7.65
C ALA A 19 10.63 2.25 -8.35
N THR A 20 9.56 2.46 -7.58
CA THR A 20 8.16 2.48 -8.04
C THR A 20 7.40 3.66 -7.42
N GLY A 21 6.26 3.96 -7.98
CA GLY A 21 5.42 5.07 -7.56
C GLY A 21 5.42 6.22 -8.57
N GLY A 22 4.30 6.90 -8.71
CA GLY A 22 4.15 8.03 -9.64
C GLY A 22 4.99 9.25 -9.26
N ASP A 23 5.45 9.32 -8.03
CA ASP A 23 6.31 10.36 -7.45
C ASP A 23 7.77 9.91 -7.27
N SER A 24 8.13 8.76 -7.85
CA SER A 24 9.50 8.25 -7.78
C SER A 24 10.51 9.24 -8.37
N ALA A 25 11.61 9.45 -7.65
CA ALA A 25 12.73 10.25 -8.14
C ALA A 25 13.72 9.46 -9.03
N LEU A 26 13.32 8.31 -9.57
CA LEU A 26 14.20 7.42 -10.34
C LEU A 26 14.81 8.12 -11.56
N ALA A 27 14.05 9.01 -12.21
CA ALA A 27 14.54 9.80 -13.33
C ALA A 27 15.67 10.77 -12.95
N LEU A 28 15.85 11.07 -11.67
CA LEU A 28 16.91 11.94 -11.16
C LEU A 28 18.12 11.16 -10.62
N TYR A 29 18.15 9.83 -10.78
CA TYR A 29 19.17 8.97 -10.16
C TYR A 29 20.60 9.46 -10.44
N ASP A 30 20.93 9.75 -11.70
CA ASP A 30 22.26 10.18 -12.09
C ASP A 30 22.66 11.52 -11.43
N GLN A 31 21.72 12.47 -11.34
CA GLN A 31 21.93 13.75 -10.67
C GLN A 31 22.11 13.56 -9.16
N LEU A 32 21.24 12.78 -8.53
CA LEU A 32 21.30 12.51 -7.10
C LEU A 32 22.59 11.78 -6.71
N SER A 33 23.05 10.86 -7.55
CA SER A 33 24.29 10.11 -7.34
C SER A 33 25.55 10.98 -7.36
N THR A 34 25.49 12.21 -7.90
CA THR A 34 26.59 13.18 -7.83
C THR A 34 26.64 13.93 -6.48
N ILE A 35 25.54 13.91 -5.72
CA ILE A 35 25.40 14.59 -4.43
C ILE A 35 25.88 13.68 -3.29
N ALA A 36 25.39 12.43 -3.25
CA ALA A 36 25.72 11.43 -2.25
C ALA A 36 25.47 10.01 -2.80
N PRO A 37 25.99 8.95 -2.15
CA PRO A 37 25.63 7.58 -2.48
C PRO A 37 24.10 7.43 -2.54
N THR A 38 23.59 6.92 -3.66
CA THR A 38 22.15 6.83 -3.92
C THR A 38 21.77 5.37 -4.15
N LEU A 39 20.81 4.86 -3.36
CA LEU A 39 20.30 3.51 -3.46
C LEU A 39 18.85 3.52 -3.95
N ILE A 40 18.55 2.61 -4.87
CA ILE A 40 17.20 2.38 -5.36
C ILE A 40 16.56 1.29 -4.49
N ILE A 41 15.45 1.60 -3.85
CA ILE A 41 14.71 0.70 -2.97
C ILE A 41 13.40 0.31 -3.64
N ASN A 42 13.19 -1.00 -3.81
CA ASN A 42 11.89 -1.52 -4.20
C ASN A 42 11.10 -1.94 -2.94
N TYR A 43 9.87 -1.46 -2.81
CA TYR A 43 9.03 -1.74 -1.65
C TYR A 43 7.74 -2.51 -1.98
N ASP A 44 7.41 -2.69 -3.26
CA ASP A 44 6.17 -3.33 -3.70
C ASP A 44 6.30 -4.84 -3.97
N ASP A 45 7.52 -5.38 -3.89
CA ASP A 45 7.85 -6.79 -4.14
C ASP A 45 8.26 -7.57 -2.88
N LYS A 46 8.12 -6.96 -1.71
CA LYS A 46 8.53 -7.55 -0.43
C LYS A 46 7.65 -7.12 0.72
N SER A 47 7.71 -7.87 1.82
CA SER A 47 7.04 -7.49 3.06
C SER A 47 7.68 -6.23 3.66
N TRP A 48 6.92 -5.48 4.46
CA TRP A 48 7.48 -4.33 5.18
C TRP A 48 8.56 -4.74 6.18
N GLN A 49 8.50 -5.98 6.73
CA GLN A 49 9.53 -6.52 7.61
C GLN A 49 10.85 -6.71 6.85
N SER A 50 10.79 -7.27 5.64
CA SER A 50 11.97 -7.41 4.78
C SER A 50 12.54 -6.05 4.40
N LEU A 51 11.68 -5.08 4.08
CA LEU A 51 12.10 -3.71 3.79
C LEU A 51 12.77 -3.06 5.00
N LEU A 52 12.19 -3.18 6.20
CA LEU A 52 12.77 -2.62 7.42
C LEU A 52 14.11 -3.28 7.76
N THR A 53 14.24 -4.59 7.58
CA THR A 53 15.51 -5.31 7.75
C THR A 53 16.57 -4.76 6.80
N GLN A 54 16.24 -4.61 5.52
CA GLN A 54 17.15 -4.03 4.51
C GLN A 54 17.58 -2.60 4.89
N LEU A 55 16.65 -1.76 5.33
CA LEU A 55 16.95 -0.40 5.78
C LEU A 55 17.83 -0.41 7.03
N GLY A 56 17.61 -1.34 7.95
CA GLY A 56 18.47 -1.55 9.11
C GLY A 56 19.92 -1.89 8.72
N GLU A 57 20.09 -2.80 7.77
CA GLU A 57 21.42 -3.19 7.23
C GLU A 57 22.12 -2.00 6.54
N ILE A 58 21.38 -1.24 5.71
CA ILE A 58 21.92 -0.08 5.01
C ILE A 58 22.39 1.02 5.97
N THR A 59 21.71 1.19 7.10
CA THR A 59 21.93 2.30 8.03
C THR A 59 22.64 1.91 9.33
N GLY A 60 23.01 0.63 9.50
CA GLY A 60 23.65 0.12 10.72
C GLY A 60 22.69 0.05 11.92
N HIS A 61 21.40 -0.18 11.67
CA HIS A 61 20.35 -0.24 12.70
C HIS A 61 19.63 -1.60 12.72
N GLU A 62 20.36 -2.68 12.45
CA GLU A 62 19.81 -4.04 12.33
C GLU A 62 19.07 -4.47 13.60
N LYS A 63 19.64 -4.15 14.77
CA LYS A 63 19.04 -4.49 16.04
C LYS A 63 17.71 -3.78 16.26
N GLN A 64 17.66 -2.48 15.98
CA GLN A 64 16.44 -1.67 16.10
C GLN A 64 15.35 -2.16 15.12
N ALA A 65 15.73 -2.52 13.91
CA ALA A 65 14.82 -3.09 12.92
C ALA A 65 14.22 -4.41 13.43
N ALA A 66 15.03 -5.33 13.91
CA ALA A 66 14.57 -6.60 14.46
C ALA A 66 13.65 -6.43 15.68
N GLU A 67 13.98 -5.51 16.59
CA GLU A 67 13.16 -5.20 17.77
C GLU A 67 11.78 -4.64 17.38
N ARG A 68 11.72 -3.78 16.36
CA ARG A 68 10.46 -3.21 15.85
C ARG A 68 9.59 -4.27 15.20
N ILE A 69 10.17 -5.16 14.41
CA ILE A 69 9.44 -6.28 13.80
C ILE A 69 8.86 -7.18 14.89
N ALA A 70 9.67 -7.60 15.86
CA ALA A 70 9.20 -8.44 16.97
C ALA A 70 8.10 -7.77 17.80
N GLN A 71 8.20 -6.47 18.05
CA GLN A 71 7.16 -5.72 18.77
C GLN A 71 5.83 -5.70 17.99
N PHE A 72 5.91 -5.46 16.69
CA PHE A 72 4.71 -5.46 15.83
C PHE A 72 4.06 -6.84 15.80
N ASP A 73 4.84 -7.90 15.60
CA ASP A 73 4.32 -9.27 15.56
C ASP A 73 3.59 -9.65 16.85
N LYS A 74 4.13 -9.22 18.00
CA LYS A 74 3.48 -9.41 19.30
C LYS A 74 2.17 -8.65 19.41
N GLN A 75 2.12 -7.41 18.95
CA GLN A 75 0.90 -6.59 18.93
C GLN A 75 -0.17 -7.19 17.99
N LEU A 76 0.27 -7.66 16.82
CA LEU A 76 -0.61 -8.29 15.84
C LEU A 76 -1.24 -9.57 16.39
N ALA A 77 -0.44 -10.43 17.03
CA ALA A 77 -0.93 -11.65 17.67
C ALA A 77 -1.98 -11.35 18.75
N ALA A 78 -1.73 -10.35 19.60
CA ALA A 78 -2.68 -9.92 20.63
C ALA A 78 -3.97 -9.34 20.03
N ALA A 79 -3.87 -8.55 18.95
CA ALA A 79 -5.02 -8.01 18.25
C ALA A 79 -5.88 -9.11 17.61
N LYS A 80 -5.23 -10.11 17.00
CA LYS A 80 -5.91 -11.25 16.39
C LYS A 80 -6.85 -11.99 17.35
N GLU A 81 -6.46 -12.12 18.60
CA GLU A 81 -7.28 -12.78 19.64
C GLU A 81 -8.53 -11.97 20.04
N GLN A 82 -8.53 -10.67 19.79
CA GLN A 82 -9.59 -9.75 20.20
C GLN A 82 -10.55 -9.38 19.06
N ILE A 83 -10.10 -9.53 17.82
CA ILE A 83 -10.89 -9.13 16.64
C ILE A 83 -12.06 -10.10 16.43
N LYS A 84 -13.24 -9.51 16.24
CA LYS A 84 -14.39 -10.22 15.67
C LYS A 84 -14.40 -9.97 14.18
N LEU A 85 -14.24 -11.04 13.40
CA LEU A 85 -14.23 -10.94 11.95
C LEU A 85 -15.62 -10.53 11.43
N PRO A 86 -15.71 -9.52 10.56
CA PRO A 86 -16.93 -9.22 9.81
C PRO A 86 -17.21 -10.33 8.77
N PRO A 87 -18.33 -10.26 8.02
CA PRO A 87 -18.57 -11.16 6.89
C PRO A 87 -17.36 -11.24 5.96
N GLN A 88 -17.03 -12.47 5.52
CA GLN A 88 -15.86 -12.76 4.68
C GLN A 88 -16.29 -13.20 3.29
N PRO A 89 -15.50 -13.01 2.24
CA PRO A 89 -14.18 -12.35 2.22
C PRO A 89 -14.28 -10.83 2.29
N VAL A 90 -13.14 -10.16 2.54
CA VAL A 90 -13.07 -8.70 2.61
C VAL A 90 -12.35 -8.11 1.39
N THR A 91 -12.76 -6.92 0.99
CA THR A 91 -12.05 -6.09 0.01
C THR A 91 -11.42 -4.90 0.73
N ALA A 92 -10.15 -4.62 0.48
CA ALA A 92 -9.40 -3.55 1.12
C ALA A 92 -8.99 -2.49 0.09
N ILE A 93 -9.39 -1.25 0.29
CA ILE A 93 -9.16 -0.17 -0.69
C ILE A 93 -8.70 1.14 -0.03
N VAL A 94 -8.13 2.00 -0.87
CA VAL A 94 -8.15 3.46 -0.69
C VAL A 94 -9.08 4.02 -1.76
N TYR A 95 -10.11 4.75 -1.35
CA TYR A 95 -11.10 5.34 -2.26
C TYR A 95 -10.76 6.80 -2.56
N THR A 96 -10.89 7.21 -3.81
CA THR A 96 -10.73 8.60 -4.25
C THR A 96 -12.05 9.09 -4.83
N ALA A 97 -12.85 9.75 -4.00
CA ALA A 97 -14.20 10.18 -4.35
C ALA A 97 -14.22 11.10 -5.59
N ALA A 98 -13.30 12.05 -5.68
CA ALA A 98 -13.22 13.00 -6.81
C ALA A 98 -12.95 12.33 -8.17
N ALA A 99 -12.25 11.18 -8.15
CA ALA A 99 -11.92 10.43 -9.36
C ALA A 99 -12.87 9.23 -9.61
N HIS A 100 -13.80 8.97 -8.69
CA HIS A 100 -14.64 7.76 -8.70
C HIS A 100 -13.81 6.49 -8.93
N SER A 101 -12.69 6.39 -8.22
CA SER A 101 -11.72 5.29 -8.36
C SER A 101 -11.28 4.77 -7.00
N ALA A 102 -10.75 3.55 -7.01
CA ALA A 102 -10.14 2.96 -5.83
C ALA A 102 -8.82 2.29 -6.18
N ASN A 103 -7.87 2.33 -5.25
CA ASN A 103 -6.72 1.45 -5.23
C ASN A 103 -7.02 0.28 -4.31
N LEU A 104 -7.11 -0.91 -4.86
CA LEU A 104 -7.35 -2.15 -4.14
C LEU A 104 -6.03 -2.75 -3.71
N TRP A 105 -5.90 -3.05 -2.42
CA TRP A 105 -4.73 -3.71 -1.87
C TRP A 105 -4.74 -5.21 -2.18
N THR A 106 -3.66 -5.70 -2.78
CA THR A 106 -3.47 -7.12 -3.10
C THR A 106 -2.97 -7.90 -1.87
N PRO A 107 -2.99 -9.25 -1.90
CA PRO A 107 -2.32 -10.07 -0.87
C PRO A 107 -0.80 -9.82 -0.77
N GLU A 108 -0.17 -9.28 -1.81
CA GLU A 108 1.26 -8.93 -1.81
C GLU A 108 1.55 -7.59 -1.12
N SER A 109 0.52 -6.77 -0.89
CA SER A 109 0.65 -5.50 -0.18
C SER A 109 0.88 -5.71 1.32
N ALA A 110 1.51 -4.72 1.98
CA ALA A 110 1.64 -4.72 3.44
C ALA A 110 0.27 -4.75 4.14
N GLN A 111 -0.71 -4.05 3.60
CA GLN A 111 -2.09 -4.00 4.10
C GLN A 111 -2.78 -5.36 3.96
N GLY A 112 -2.67 -6.00 2.78
CA GLY A 112 -3.23 -7.32 2.54
C GLY A 112 -2.62 -8.38 3.44
N GLN A 113 -1.30 -8.41 3.56
CA GLN A 113 -0.59 -9.34 4.45
C GLN A 113 -0.99 -9.15 5.92
N MET A 114 -1.12 -7.89 6.39
CA MET A 114 -1.58 -7.61 7.75
C MET A 114 -2.99 -8.13 7.99
N LEU A 115 -3.92 -7.92 7.06
CA LEU A 115 -5.29 -8.42 7.17
C LEU A 115 -5.32 -9.96 7.21
N GLU A 116 -4.57 -10.64 6.36
CA GLU A 116 -4.49 -12.10 6.37
C GLU A 116 -3.88 -12.64 7.67
N GLN A 117 -2.85 -11.99 8.20
CA GLN A 117 -2.24 -12.34 9.49
C GLN A 117 -3.23 -12.15 10.66
N LEU A 118 -4.13 -11.17 10.58
CA LEU A 118 -5.20 -10.95 11.54
C LEU A 118 -6.37 -11.96 11.39
N GLY A 119 -6.36 -12.81 10.36
CA GLY A 119 -7.36 -13.85 10.12
C GLY A 119 -8.44 -13.50 9.10
N PHE A 120 -8.32 -12.35 8.43
CA PHE A 120 -9.22 -12.00 7.32
C PHE A 120 -8.87 -12.79 6.06
N THR A 121 -9.87 -13.03 5.24
CA THR A 121 -9.70 -13.59 3.88
C THR A 121 -9.94 -12.49 2.87
N LEU A 122 -8.93 -12.19 2.03
CA LEU A 122 -9.10 -11.20 0.97
C LEU A 122 -9.94 -11.78 -0.17
N ALA A 123 -10.84 -10.97 -0.70
CA ALA A 123 -11.65 -11.34 -1.86
C ALA A 123 -10.76 -11.55 -3.09
N LYS A 124 -11.02 -12.61 -3.83
CA LYS A 124 -10.34 -12.87 -5.11
C LYS A 124 -10.94 -11.99 -6.18
N LEU A 125 -10.09 -11.31 -6.91
CA LEU A 125 -10.54 -10.49 -8.03
C LEU A 125 -11.08 -11.34 -9.16
N PRO A 126 -12.13 -10.85 -9.86
CA PRO A 126 -12.59 -11.47 -11.09
C PRO A 126 -11.46 -11.54 -12.14
N ALA A 127 -11.47 -12.61 -12.93
CA ALA A 127 -10.56 -12.73 -14.05
C ALA A 127 -10.72 -11.55 -15.03
N GLY A 128 -9.61 -10.98 -15.46
CA GLY A 128 -9.59 -9.86 -16.39
C GLY A 128 -9.44 -8.46 -15.75
N LEU A 129 -9.52 -8.35 -14.43
CA LEU A 129 -9.10 -7.13 -13.74
C LEU A 129 -7.58 -7.13 -13.60
N ASN A 130 -6.90 -6.30 -14.36
CA ASN A 130 -5.44 -6.21 -14.38
C ASN A 130 -4.94 -5.11 -13.46
N ALA A 131 -3.71 -5.29 -12.96
CA ALA A 131 -2.99 -4.25 -12.23
C ALA A 131 -2.90 -2.96 -13.05
N SER A 132 -3.09 -1.83 -12.39
CA SER A 132 -2.97 -0.52 -13.05
C SER A 132 -1.57 -0.28 -13.58
N GLN A 133 -1.49 0.37 -14.74
CA GLN A 133 -0.26 0.89 -15.30
C GLN A 133 -0.02 2.38 -14.93
N SER A 134 -0.98 3.03 -14.29
CA SER A 134 -0.96 4.49 -14.08
C SER A 134 0.11 4.96 -13.10
N GLN A 135 0.54 4.07 -12.19
CA GLN A 135 1.61 4.33 -11.21
C GLN A 135 2.85 3.45 -11.45
N GLY A 136 3.06 3.03 -12.69
CA GLY A 136 4.05 2.03 -13.05
C GLY A 136 3.55 0.61 -12.77
N LYS A 137 4.43 -0.36 -13.02
CA LYS A 137 4.13 -1.77 -12.75
C LYS A 137 4.26 -2.04 -11.26
N ARG A 138 3.13 -2.21 -10.58
CA ARG A 138 3.06 -2.49 -9.13
C ARG A 138 2.41 -3.85 -8.87
N HIS A 139 2.83 -4.50 -7.77
CA HIS A 139 2.29 -5.78 -7.30
C HIS A 139 1.34 -5.61 -6.10
N ASP A 140 1.47 -4.52 -5.37
CA ASP A 140 0.76 -4.28 -4.12
C ASP A 140 -0.62 -3.63 -4.29
N ILE A 141 -0.90 -3.02 -5.45
CA ILE A 141 -2.20 -2.39 -5.73
C ILE A 141 -2.74 -2.74 -7.12
N ILE A 142 -4.07 -2.70 -7.21
CA ILE A 142 -4.81 -2.70 -8.47
C ILE A 142 -5.71 -1.47 -8.47
N GLN A 143 -5.54 -0.61 -9.48
CA GLN A 143 -6.40 0.56 -9.63
C GLN A 143 -7.71 0.17 -10.33
N LEU A 144 -8.81 0.51 -9.71
CA LEU A 144 -10.17 0.28 -10.20
C LEU A 144 -10.84 1.62 -10.47
N GLY A 145 -11.48 1.74 -11.63
CA GLY A 145 -12.24 2.92 -11.99
C GLY A 145 -13.37 2.57 -12.96
N GLY A 146 -14.33 3.48 -13.13
CA GLY A 146 -15.46 3.26 -14.02
C GLY A 146 -16.22 1.96 -13.72
N GLU A 147 -16.46 1.18 -14.75
CA GLU A 147 -17.21 -0.07 -14.67
C GLU A 147 -16.50 -1.17 -13.84
N ASN A 148 -15.17 -1.13 -13.79
CA ASN A 148 -14.38 -2.10 -13.04
C ASN A 148 -14.44 -1.88 -11.52
N LEU A 149 -14.84 -0.70 -11.06
CA LEU A 149 -14.91 -0.38 -9.65
C LEU A 149 -15.91 -1.29 -8.93
N ALA A 150 -17.14 -1.37 -9.41
CA ALA A 150 -18.15 -2.22 -8.81
C ALA A 150 -17.78 -3.72 -8.88
N ALA A 151 -17.23 -4.18 -10.00
CA ALA A 151 -16.80 -5.56 -10.17
C ALA A 151 -15.64 -5.94 -9.24
N GLY A 152 -14.76 -5.01 -8.92
CA GLY A 152 -13.60 -5.24 -8.06
C GLY A 152 -13.91 -5.19 -6.57
N LEU A 153 -15.02 -4.55 -6.15
CA LEU A 153 -15.48 -4.50 -4.76
C LEU A 153 -16.38 -5.71 -4.44
N ASN A 154 -15.86 -6.91 -4.65
CA ASN A 154 -16.60 -8.15 -4.64
C ASN A 154 -16.52 -8.93 -3.31
N GLY A 155 -16.04 -8.33 -2.25
CA GLY A 155 -16.08 -8.87 -0.89
C GLY A 155 -17.45 -8.77 -0.26
N GLU A 156 -17.62 -9.41 0.91
CA GLU A 156 -18.79 -9.28 1.79
C GLU A 156 -18.62 -8.13 2.79
N SER A 157 -17.41 -7.63 2.94
CA SER A 157 -17.07 -6.47 3.78
C SER A 157 -16.01 -5.62 3.07
N LEU A 158 -16.06 -4.30 3.33
CA LEU A 158 -15.13 -3.33 2.77
C LEU A 158 -14.28 -2.71 3.87
N PHE A 159 -12.95 -2.77 3.71
CA PHE A 159 -12.01 -2.01 4.51
C PHE A 159 -11.58 -0.76 3.75
N LEU A 160 -11.86 0.39 4.33
CA LEU A 160 -11.47 1.69 3.80
C LEU A 160 -10.20 2.16 4.52
N PHE A 161 -9.05 2.03 3.86
CA PHE A 161 -7.77 2.53 4.35
C PHE A 161 -7.61 4.02 4.02
N ALA A 162 -7.02 4.76 4.95
CA ALA A 162 -6.75 6.21 4.81
C ALA A 162 -7.99 7.05 4.43
N GLY A 163 -9.18 6.51 4.65
CA GLY A 163 -10.44 7.18 4.41
C GLY A 163 -11.03 7.80 5.69
N ASP A 164 -11.89 8.78 5.49
CA ASP A 164 -12.70 9.38 6.54
C ASP A 164 -14.20 9.09 6.30
N GLN A 165 -15.06 9.69 7.14
CA GLN A 165 -16.51 9.54 7.00
C GLN A 165 -17.04 10.05 5.66
N LYS A 166 -16.40 11.08 5.08
CA LYS A 166 -16.82 11.65 3.78
C LYS A 166 -16.58 10.68 2.64
N ASP A 167 -15.49 9.92 2.71
CA ASP A 167 -15.20 8.88 1.70
C ASP A 167 -16.21 7.73 1.81
N ALA A 168 -16.56 7.32 3.03
CA ALA A 168 -17.62 6.35 3.26
C ALA A 168 -18.98 6.86 2.74
N ASP A 169 -19.35 8.09 3.05
CA ASP A 169 -20.59 8.72 2.58
C ASP A 169 -20.62 8.80 1.05
N ALA A 170 -19.48 9.09 0.41
CA ALA A 170 -19.37 9.12 -1.05
C ALA A 170 -19.57 7.73 -1.68
N ILE A 171 -19.10 6.66 -1.01
CA ILE A 171 -19.34 5.28 -1.45
C ILE A 171 -20.84 4.96 -1.34
N TYR A 172 -21.47 5.26 -0.20
CA TYR A 172 -22.91 5.05 0.00
C TYR A 172 -23.79 5.86 -0.98
N ALA A 173 -23.35 7.05 -1.36
CA ALA A 173 -24.04 7.89 -2.31
C ALA A 173 -23.83 7.48 -3.79
N ASN A 174 -22.85 6.63 -4.06
CA ASN A 174 -22.57 6.19 -5.43
C ASN A 174 -23.55 5.09 -5.87
N PRO A 175 -24.41 5.35 -6.89
CA PRO A 175 -25.43 4.37 -7.32
C PRO A 175 -24.88 3.03 -7.78
N LEU A 176 -23.62 3.00 -8.25
CA LEU A 176 -22.94 1.77 -8.70
C LEU A 176 -22.44 0.93 -7.53
N LEU A 177 -22.25 1.52 -6.36
CA LEU A 177 -21.63 0.88 -5.21
C LEU A 177 -22.62 0.61 -4.08
N ALA A 178 -23.63 1.44 -3.89
CA ALA A 178 -24.56 1.41 -2.76
C ALA A 178 -25.33 0.09 -2.59
N HIS A 179 -25.37 -0.75 -3.63
CA HIS A 179 -26.07 -2.04 -3.61
C HIS A 179 -25.15 -3.26 -3.52
N LEU A 180 -23.82 -3.03 -3.40
CA LEU A 180 -22.87 -4.11 -3.27
C LEU A 180 -22.93 -4.74 -1.87
N PRO A 181 -22.74 -6.05 -1.74
CA PRO A 181 -22.75 -6.73 -0.42
C PRO A 181 -21.75 -6.13 0.58
N ALA A 182 -20.62 -5.61 0.09
CA ALA A 182 -19.55 -5.00 0.89
C ALA A 182 -19.89 -3.58 1.39
N VAL A 183 -20.94 -2.93 0.88
CA VAL A 183 -21.37 -1.55 1.18
C VAL A 183 -22.67 -1.54 1.93
#